data_4ae732b29fc51acd2b31c0386b417e8f
#
_entry.id   4ae732b29fc51acd2b31c0386b417e8f
#
_cell.length_a   1.000
_cell.length_b   1.000
_cell.length_c   1.000
_cell.angle_alpha   90.00
_cell.angle_beta   90.00
_cell.angle_gamma   90.00
#
_symmetry.space_group_name_H-M   'P 1'
#
loop_
_entity.id
_entity.type
_entity.pdbx_description
1 polymer ?
#
loop_
_entity_poly.entity_id
_entity_poly.type
_entity_poly.pdbx_seq_one_letter_code
_entity_poly.pdbx_strand_id
1 'polypeptide(L)'
;MLKQGFSLIELLVVVAIIGILAAIGTIGYQNYIDGTRISSADQERNQKARKLENDIIASQTGVVDGNFATCFDMIEDQIADFNSSGSDNPYDTNYTGQIFVNGHTAPRNGSNTIDLDAGQQIIMCSSPCATPEAVEIRMCSCTDQNGCTTSLGSPAVVACPTPAAVTSC
;
A
#
# COMPACT_ATOMS: atom_id res chain seq x y z
N MET A 1 -61.72 5.45 20.44
CA MET A 1 -60.46 5.71 19.73
C MET A 1 -60.31 4.58 18.69
N LEU A 2 -60.51 4.88 17.39
CA LEU A 2 -60.32 3.92 16.30
C LEU A 2 -58.81 3.75 16.09
N LYS A 3 -58.29 2.57 16.35
CA LYS A 3 -56.92 2.21 15.96
C LYS A 3 -56.91 2.02 14.44
N GLN A 4 -56.34 2.98 13.73
CA GLN A 4 -56.10 2.81 12.29
C GLN A 4 -54.91 1.85 12.17
N GLY A 5 -55.16 0.69 11.57
CA GLY A 5 -54.13 -0.27 11.20
C GLY A 5 -53.49 0.10 9.86
N PHE A 6 -52.21 -0.20 9.67
CA PHE A 6 -51.50 -0.04 8.40
C PHE A 6 -52.15 -0.93 7.31
N SER A 7 -52.33 -0.37 6.13
CA SER A 7 -52.78 -1.13 4.96
C SER A 7 -51.63 -2.03 4.46
N LEU A 8 -51.93 -3.24 4.01
CA LEU A 8 -50.96 -4.18 3.47
C LEU A 8 -50.18 -3.60 2.28
N ILE A 9 -50.84 -2.76 1.47
CA ILE A 9 -50.19 -2.10 0.33
C ILE A 9 -49.20 -1.00 0.76
N GLU A 10 -49.47 -0.29 1.84
CA GLU A 10 -48.53 0.71 2.39
C GLU A 10 -47.25 0.06 2.85
N LEU A 11 -47.37 -1.09 3.51
CA LEU A 11 -46.19 -1.84 3.94
C LEU A 11 -45.39 -2.37 2.74
N LEU A 12 -46.08 -2.89 1.72
CA LEU A 12 -45.47 -3.44 0.51
C LEU A 12 -44.67 -2.38 -0.26
N VAL A 13 -45.24 -1.17 -0.43
CA VAL A 13 -44.54 -0.06 -1.11
C VAL A 13 -43.31 0.38 -0.34
N VAL A 14 -43.39 0.46 0.98
CA VAL A 14 -42.24 0.87 1.82
C VAL A 14 -41.09 -0.13 1.69
N VAL A 15 -41.38 -1.44 1.79
CA VAL A 15 -40.29 -2.44 1.67
C VAL A 15 -39.70 -2.51 0.27
N ALA A 16 -40.50 -2.24 -0.79
CA ALA A 16 -40.03 -2.15 -2.15
C ALA A 16 -39.04 -0.99 -2.33
N ILE A 17 -39.40 0.19 -1.80
CA ILE A 17 -38.51 1.38 -1.87
C ILE A 17 -37.22 1.14 -1.09
N ILE A 18 -37.30 0.61 0.14
CA ILE A 18 -36.11 0.29 0.94
C ILE A 18 -35.22 -0.74 0.23
N GLY A 19 -35.82 -1.75 -0.41
CA GLY A 19 -35.09 -2.75 -1.18
C GLY A 19 -34.27 -2.15 -2.33
N ILE A 20 -34.88 -1.23 -3.09
CA ILE A 20 -34.20 -0.53 -4.19
C ILE A 20 -33.08 0.37 -3.66
N LEU A 21 -33.34 1.14 -2.61
CA LEU A 21 -32.35 2.02 -2.02
C LEU A 21 -31.16 1.25 -1.42
N ALA A 22 -31.42 0.13 -0.77
CA ALA A 22 -30.38 -0.75 -0.24
C ALA A 22 -29.50 -1.33 -1.37
N ALA A 23 -30.10 -1.76 -2.47
CA ALA A 23 -29.37 -2.30 -3.62
C ALA A 23 -28.40 -1.28 -4.24
N ILE A 24 -28.82 -0.03 -4.40
CA ILE A 24 -27.98 1.05 -4.94
C ILE A 24 -26.92 1.47 -3.91
N GLY A 25 -27.30 1.52 -2.63
CA GLY A 25 -26.43 1.95 -1.54
C GLY A 25 -25.21 1.04 -1.33
N THR A 26 -25.35 -0.27 -1.52
CA THR A 26 -24.25 -1.22 -1.35
C THR A 26 -23.11 -1.00 -2.35
N ILE A 27 -23.43 -0.74 -3.61
CA ILE A 27 -22.42 -0.48 -4.67
C ILE A 27 -21.67 0.82 -4.38
N GLY A 28 -22.39 1.88 -4.01
CA GLY A 28 -21.78 3.17 -3.67
C GLY A 28 -20.87 3.09 -2.44
N TYR A 29 -21.28 2.30 -1.44
CA TYR A 29 -20.49 2.09 -0.23
C TYR A 29 -19.16 1.34 -0.49
N GLN A 30 -19.21 0.28 -1.33
CA GLN A 30 -17.99 -0.45 -1.70
C GLN A 30 -16.99 0.45 -2.42
N ASN A 31 -17.42 1.21 -3.42
CA ASN A 31 -16.56 2.16 -4.13
C ASN A 31 -15.94 3.23 -3.20
N TYR A 32 -16.72 3.69 -2.21
CA TYR A 32 -16.22 4.64 -1.21
C TYR A 32 -15.14 4.02 -0.33
N ILE A 33 -15.36 2.80 0.17
CA ILE A 33 -14.36 2.10 1.01
C ILE A 33 -13.08 1.84 0.22
N ASP A 34 -13.16 1.40 -1.03
CA ASP A 34 -11.98 1.16 -1.86
C ASP A 34 -11.21 2.47 -2.12
N GLY A 35 -11.90 3.56 -2.39
CA GLY A 35 -11.27 4.89 -2.51
C GLY A 35 -10.57 5.35 -1.23
N THR A 36 -11.15 5.08 -0.05
CA THR A 36 -10.52 5.41 1.23
C THR A 36 -9.28 4.56 1.51
N ARG A 37 -9.30 3.27 1.17
CA ARG A 37 -8.14 2.36 1.30
C ARG A 37 -6.97 2.81 0.42
N ILE A 38 -7.23 3.13 -0.85
CA ILE A 38 -6.22 3.66 -1.78
C ILE A 38 -5.63 4.95 -1.22
N SER A 39 -6.47 5.89 -0.78
CA SER A 39 -6.02 7.16 -0.21
C SER A 39 -5.18 6.97 1.05
N SER A 40 -5.55 6.02 1.92
CA SER A 40 -4.78 5.71 3.13
C SER A 40 -3.40 5.14 2.79
N ALA A 41 -3.32 4.16 1.87
CA ALA A 41 -2.06 3.59 1.41
C ALA A 41 -1.14 4.65 0.78
N ASP A 42 -1.70 5.55 -0.03
CA ASP A 42 -0.94 6.63 -0.66
C ASP A 42 -0.43 7.68 0.35
N GLN A 43 -1.23 8.00 1.36
CA GLN A 43 -0.82 8.92 2.42
C GLN A 43 0.33 8.32 3.24
N GLU A 44 0.24 7.05 3.63
CA GLU A 44 1.29 6.36 4.34
C GLU A 44 2.59 6.31 3.51
N ARG A 45 2.49 5.88 2.24
CA ARG A 45 3.64 5.90 1.32
C ARG A 45 4.31 7.27 1.26
N ASN A 46 3.53 8.34 1.11
CA ASN A 46 4.07 9.69 1.01
C ASN A 46 4.74 10.15 2.31
N GLN A 47 4.21 9.76 3.47
CA GLN A 47 4.84 10.05 4.77
C GLN A 47 6.16 9.30 4.93
N LYS A 48 6.19 8.01 4.59
CA LYS A 48 7.42 7.20 4.66
C LYS A 48 8.47 7.65 3.63
N ALA A 49 8.05 8.03 2.42
CA ALA A 49 8.95 8.60 1.41
C ALA A 49 9.63 9.88 1.90
N ARG A 50 8.88 10.80 2.52
CA ARG A 50 9.46 12.02 3.11
C ARG A 50 10.42 11.72 4.25
N LYS A 51 10.11 10.71 5.08
CA LYS A 51 11.04 10.28 6.13
C LYS A 51 12.34 9.79 5.51
N LEU A 52 12.25 8.95 4.49
CA LEU A 52 13.40 8.41 3.77
C LEU A 52 14.27 9.54 3.16
N GLU A 53 13.65 10.53 2.50
CA GLU A 53 14.35 11.70 1.98
C GLU A 53 15.07 12.50 3.08
N ASN A 54 14.40 12.71 4.22
CA ASN A 54 14.99 13.41 5.35
C ASN A 54 16.16 12.63 5.96
N ASP A 55 16.08 11.31 6.06
CA ASP A 55 17.13 10.46 6.61
C ASP A 55 18.37 10.44 5.68
N ILE A 56 18.16 10.49 4.35
CA ILE A 56 19.26 10.66 3.38
C ILE A 56 19.96 12.02 3.59
N ILE A 57 19.21 13.10 3.70
CA ILE A 57 19.78 14.43 3.94
C ILE A 57 20.50 14.49 5.29
N ALA A 58 19.93 13.88 6.32
CA ALA A 58 20.51 13.84 7.64
C ALA A 58 21.82 13.04 7.69
N SER A 59 21.92 11.94 6.95
CA SER A 59 23.16 11.15 6.81
C SER A 59 24.26 11.95 6.12
N GLN A 60 23.93 12.74 5.09
CA GLN A 60 24.88 13.62 4.41
C GLN A 60 25.45 14.72 5.32
N THR A 61 24.63 15.21 6.25
CA THR A 61 25.04 16.28 7.18
C THR A 61 25.72 15.78 8.45
N GLY A 62 25.83 14.45 8.64
CA GLY A 62 26.42 13.83 9.82
C GLY A 62 25.60 14.01 11.09
N VAL A 63 24.32 14.32 10.97
CA VAL A 63 23.39 14.56 12.10
C VAL A 63 22.85 13.26 12.66
N VAL A 64 22.85 12.18 11.90
CA VAL A 64 22.36 10.85 12.31
C VAL A 64 23.48 9.83 12.22
N ASP A 65 23.56 8.92 13.20
CA ASP A 65 24.43 7.75 13.21
C ASP A 65 23.95 6.71 12.17
N GLY A 66 24.14 6.99 10.91
CA GLY A 66 23.68 6.13 9.83
C GLY A 66 24.40 6.47 8.53
N ASN A 67 25.72 6.31 8.52
CA ASN A 67 26.47 6.38 7.28
C ASN A 67 26.28 5.04 6.55
N PHE A 68 25.16 4.92 5.82
CA PHE A 68 24.89 3.73 5.02
C PHE A 68 25.89 3.66 3.86
N ALA A 69 26.61 2.54 3.76
CA ALA A 69 27.59 2.34 2.70
C ALA A 69 26.90 2.24 1.33
N THR A 70 25.70 1.65 1.29
CA THR A 70 24.95 1.41 0.07
C THR A 70 23.47 1.76 0.25
N CYS A 71 22.78 2.03 -0.86
CA CYS A 71 21.33 2.21 -0.86
C CYS A 71 20.61 0.94 -0.38
N PHE A 72 21.15 -0.23 -0.65
CA PHE A 72 20.60 -1.49 -0.18
C PHE A 72 20.57 -1.55 1.35
N ASP A 73 21.69 -1.27 2.03
CA ASP A 73 21.78 -1.27 3.49
C ASP A 73 20.77 -0.28 4.10
N MET A 74 20.65 0.89 3.48
CA MET A 74 19.73 1.92 3.96
C MET A 74 18.28 1.48 3.85
N ILE A 75 17.85 0.93 2.71
CA ILE A 75 16.43 0.51 2.57
C ILE A 75 16.10 -0.69 3.45
N GLU A 76 17.05 -1.60 3.74
CA GLU A 76 16.80 -2.69 4.69
C GLU A 76 16.55 -2.18 6.10
N ASP A 77 17.38 -1.25 6.57
CA ASP A 77 17.21 -0.61 7.88
C ASP A 77 15.88 0.15 7.97
N GLN A 78 15.56 0.95 6.97
CA GLN A 78 14.32 1.71 6.92
C GLN A 78 13.08 0.81 6.84
N ILE A 79 13.13 -0.29 6.10
CA ILE A 79 12.03 -1.27 6.04
C ILE A 79 11.81 -1.92 7.40
N ALA A 80 12.87 -2.27 8.12
CA ALA A 80 12.77 -2.79 9.47
C ALA A 80 12.09 -1.79 10.42
N ASP A 81 12.49 -0.52 10.36
CA ASP A 81 11.88 0.56 11.15
C ASP A 81 10.41 0.78 10.77
N PHE A 82 10.07 0.84 9.49
CA PHE A 82 8.70 1.04 9.01
C PHE A 82 7.77 -0.11 9.43
N ASN A 83 8.21 -1.35 9.32
CA ASN A 83 7.43 -2.50 9.74
C ASN A 83 7.31 -2.60 11.28
N SER A 84 8.30 -2.09 12.04
CA SER A 84 8.25 -2.07 13.51
C SER A 84 7.38 -0.94 14.06
N SER A 85 7.16 0.12 13.31
CA SER A 85 6.44 1.32 13.72
C SER A 85 4.91 1.20 13.72
N GLY A 86 4.37 -0.01 13.46
CA GLY A 86 2.93 -0.29 13.55
C GLY A 86 2.14 0.23 12.33
N SER A 87 2.67 0.06 11.14
CA SER A 87 1.93 0.30 9.90
C SER A 87 0.79 -0.70 9.75
N ASP A 88 -0.40 -0.22 9.48
CA ASP A 88 -1.59 -1.05 9.31
C ASP A 88 -1.89 -1.27 7.81
N ASN A 89 -2.26 -2.50 7.45
CA ASN A 89 -2.73 -2.79 6.11
C ASN A 89 -4.18 -2.27 5.94
N PRO A 90 -4.44 -1.30 5.07
CA PRO A 90 -5.79 -0.75 4.89
C PRO A 90 -6.78 -1.74 4.25
N TYR A 91 -6.29 -2.84 3.68
CA TYR A 91 -7.13 -3.88 3.05
C TYR A 91 -7.40 -5.07 3.98
N ASP A 92 -6.52 -5.33 4.96
CA ASP A 92 -6.67 -6.43 5.91
C ASP A 92 -6.13 -6.04 7.29
N THR A 93 -7.03 -5.76 8.23
CA THR A 93 -6.69 -5.38 9.61
C THR A 93 -6.06 -6.52 10.42
N ASN A 94 -6.13 -7.76 9.94
CA ASN A 94 -5.49 -8.92 10.57
C ASN A 94 -4.21 -9.34 9.83
N TYR A 95 -3.71 -8.51 8.93
CA TYR A 95 -2.52 -8.81 8.16
C TYR A 95 -1.30 -8.94 9.08
N THR A 96 -0.62 -10.09 9.00
CA THR A 96 0.55 -10.40 9.82
C THR A 96 1.86 -10.38 9.04
N GLY A 97 1.79 -10.11 7.73
CA GLY A 97 2.96 -9.97 6.87
C GLY A 97 3.62 -8.59 7.01
N GLN A 98 4.72 -8.42 6.31
CA GLN A 98 5.39 -7.13 6.22
C GLN A 98 4.60 -6.21 5.27
N ILE A 99 4.32 -4.99 5.70
CA ILE A 99 3.68 -3.95 4.86
C ILE A 99 4.70 -3.41 3.86
N PHE A 100 5.93 -3.14 4.32
CA PHE A 100 7.02 -2.66 3.47
C PHE A 100 7.95 -3.82 3.14
N VAL A 101 8.25 -4.01 1.86
CA VAL A 101 9.12 -5.07 1.37
C VAL A 101 10.27 -4.49 0.54
N ASN A 102 11.45 -5.11 0.66
CA ASN A 102 12.61 -4.73 -0.13
C ASN A 102 12.47 -5.32 -1.54
N GLY A 103 12.41 -4.47 -2.57
CA GLY A 103 12.27 -4.90 -3.95
C GLY A 103 13.43 -5.73 -4.49
N HIS A 104 14.59 -5.71 -3.83
CA HIS A 104 15.77 -6.48 -4.24
C HIS A 104 15.79 -7.89 -3.65
N THR A 105 15.24 -8.06 -2.43
CA THR A 105 15.22 -9.36 -1.71
C THR A 105 13.85 -10.05 -1.70
N ALA A 106 12.78 -9.35 -2.07
CA ALA A 106 11.43 -9.91 -2.09
C ALA A 106 11.35 -11.19 -2.94
N PRO A 107 10.60 -12.19 -2.49
CA PRO A 107 10.39 -13.42 -3.24
C PRO A 107 9.85 -13.15 -4.64
N ARG A 108 10.36 -13.87 -5.63
CA ARG A 108 9.94 -13.72 -7.03
C ARG A 108 9.19 -14.94 -7.51
N ASN A 109 8.18 -14.72 -8.31
CA ASN A 109 7.45 -15.81 -8.96
C ASN A 109 8.23 -16.40 -10.16
N GLY A 110 7.65 -17.44 -10.79
CA GLY A 110 8.26 -18.10 -11.94
C GLY A 110 8.53 -17.20 -13.17
N SER A 111 7.92 -16.01 -13.21
CA SER A 111 8.14 -14.99 -14.25
C SER A 111 9.15 -13.92 -13.81
N ASN A 112 9.87 -14.13 -12.70
CA ASN A 112 10.84 -13.22 -12.12
C ASN A 112 10.22 -11.86 -11.71
N THR A 113 8.93 -11.83 -11.41
CA THR A 113 8.22 -10.67 -10.88
C THR A 113 7.93 -10.84 -9.40
N ILE A 114 7.75 -9.74 -8.69
CA ILE A 114 7.39 -9.73 -7.27
C ILE A 114 5.88 -9.63 -7.18
N ASP A 115 5.27 -10.56 -6.47
CA ASP A 115 3.84 -10.52 -6.15
C ASP A 115 3.67 -9.81 -4.80
N LEU A 116 2.81 -8.80 -4.78
CA LEU A 116 2.48 -8.02 -3.59
C LEU A 116 1.04 -8.30 -3.18
N ASP A 117 0.83 -8.49 -1.89
CA ASP A 117 -0.51 -8.50 -1.32
C ASP A 117 -1.12 -7.08 -1.36
N ALA A 118 -2.44 -7.01 -1.36
CA ALA A 118 -3.16 -5.75 -1.28
C ALA A 118 -2.68 -4.93 -0.06
N GLY A 119 -2.33 -3.68 -0.27
CA GLY A 119 -1.81 -2.78 0.77
C GLY A 119 -0.32 -2.87 1.04
N GLN A 120 0.39 -3.86 0.49
CA GLN A 120 1.85 -3.88 0.60
C GLN A 120 2.51 -2.78 -0.23
N GLN A 121 3.67 -2.36 0.21
CA GLN A 121 4.49 -1.33 -0.42
C GLN A 121 5.90 -1.86 -0.66
N ILE A 122 6.42 -1.63 -1.85
CA ILE A 122 7.78 -2.01 -2.21
C ILE A 122 8.69 -0.79 -2.20
N ILE A 123 9.89 -0.94 -1.65
CA ILE A 123 10.96 0.06 -1.69
C ILE A 123 12.12 -0.51 -2.48
N MET A 124 12.69 0.28 -3.38
CA MET A 124 13.79 -0.14 -4.24
C MET A 124 14.71 1.01 -4.60
N CYS A 125 15.96 0.70 -4.90
CA CYS A 125 16.96 1.62 -5.44
C CYS A 125 17.17 1.37 -6.93
N SER A 126 17.47 2.41 -7.69
CA SER A 126 17.85 2.26 -9.11
C SER A 126 19.20 1.53 -9.26
N SER A 127 20.10 1.69 -8.29
CA SER A 127 21.37 0.95 -8.18
C SER A 127 21.62 0.61 -6.71
N PRO A 128 21.32 -0.63 -6.26
CA PRO A 128 21.33 -0.97 -4.84
C PRO A 128 22.70 -0.87 -4.18
N CYS A 129 23.77 -1.13 -4.94
CA CYS A 129 25.15 -1.11 -4.40
C CYS A 129 25.84 0.27 -4.51
N ALA A 130 25.14 1.30 -4.97
CA ALA A 130 25.64 2.68 -4.93
C ALA A 130 25.27 3.37 -3.62
N THR A 131 25.92 4.49 -3.34
CA THR A 131 25.57 5.31 -2.17
C THR A 131 24.15 5.86 -2.29
N PRO A 132 23.42 6.05 -1.19
CA PRO A 132 22.02 6.50 -1.23
C PRO A 132 21.80 7.81 -2.01
N GLU A 133 22.76 8.72 -1.94
CA GLU A 133 22.70 10.05 -2.57
C GLU A 133 22.86 10.00 -4.10
N ALA A 134 23.47 8.92 -4.61
CA ALA A 134 23.78 8.78 -6.04
C ALA A 134 22.67 8.07 -6.83
N VAL A 135 21.59 7.66 -6.18
CA VAL A 135 20.57 6.79 -6.79
C VAL A 135 19.18 7.31 -6.53
N GLU A 136 18.27 6.97 -7.44
CA GLU A 136 16.86 7.18 -7.27
C GLU A 136 16.26 6.05 -6.42
N ILE A 137 15.56 6.41 -5.35
CA ILE A 137 14.80 5.48 -4.53
C ILE A 137 13.33 5.61 -4.90
N ARG A 138 12.69 4.50 -5.12
CA ARG A 138 11.27 4.44 -5.50
C ARG A 138 10.48 3.64 -4.49
N MET A 139 9.29 4.16 -4.18
CA MET A 139 8.28 3.47 -3.38
C MET A 139 7.02 3.31 -4.20
N CYS A 140 6.50 2.09 -4.25
CA CYS A 140 5.27 1.78 -4.95
C CYS A 140 4.33 1.01 -4.02
N SER A 141 3.04 1.35 -4.08
CA SER A 141 2.00 0.68 -3.27
C SER A 141 1.17 -0.25 -4.12
N CYS A 142 0.80 -1.40 -3.58
CA CYS A 142 -0.25 -2.24 -4.15
C CYS A 142 -1.62 -1.73 -3.69
N THR A 143 -2.38 -1.15 -4.60
CA THR A 143 -3.72 -0.60 -4.33
C THR A 143 -4.84 -1.44 -4.95
N ASP A 144 -4.53 -2.61 -5.50
CA ASP A 144 -5.51 -3.59 -5.96
C ASP A 144 -5.84 -4.56 -4.82
N GLN A 145 -7.13 -4.72 -4.51
CA GLN A 145 -7.59 -5.64 -3.44
C GLN A 145 -7.31 -7.12 -3.71
N ASN A 146 -6.94 -7.48 -4.94
CA ASN A 146 -6.55 -8.84 -5.32
C ASN A 146 -5.03 -9.05 -5.32
N GLY A 147 -4.25 -8.07 -4.86
CA GLY A 147 -2.80 -8.07 -4.96
C GLY A 147 -2.27 -7.55 -6.29
N CYS A 148 -0.97 -7.32 -6.37
CA CYS A 148 -0.31 -6.72 -7.53
C CYS A 148 0.95 -7.48 -7.91
N THR A 149 1.29 -7.44 -9.19
CA THR A 149 2.60 -7.84 -9.67
C THR A 149 3.37 -6.65 -10.20
N THR A 150 4.67 -6.58 -9.95
CA THR A 150 5.51 -5.42 -10.34
C THR A 150 5.67 -5.24 -11.85
N SER A 151 5.33 -6.24 -12.67
CA SER A 151 5.53 -6.21 -14.13
C SER A 151 4.30 -5.80 -14.93
N LEU A 152 3.13 -5.75 -14.33
CA LEU A 152 1.90 -5.50 -15.07
C LEU A 152 1.32 -4.15 -14.63
N GLY A 153 1.31 -3.20 -15.56
CA GLY A 153 0.60 -1.93 -15.40
C GLY A 153 -0.89 -2.13 -15.20
N SER A 154 -1.28 -2.55 -14.02
CA SER A 154 -2.65 -2.40 -13.57
C SER A 154 -2.92 -0.90 -13.36
N PRO A 155 -4.06 -0.37 -13.78
CA PRO A 155 -4.39 1.04 -13.58
C PRO A 155 -4.45 1.46 -12.10
N ALA A 156 -4.46 0.50 -11.18
CA ALA A 156 -4.46 0.72 -9.74
C ALA A 156 -3.05 0.79 -9.12
N VAL A 157 -2.00 0.51 -9.88
CA VAL A 157 -0.61 0.57 -9.42
C VAL A 157 0.14 1.55 -10.30
N VAL A 158 0.81 2.52 -9.70
CA VAL A 158 1.87 3.26 -10.40
C VAL A 158 2.86 2.19 -10.90
N ALA A 159 3.08 2.10 -12.22
CA ALA A 159 3.92 1.08 -12.82
C ALA A 159 5.30 1.07 -12.14
N CYS A 160 5.48 0.10 -11.25
CA CYS A 160 6.73 -0.11 -10.55
C CYS A 160 7.58 -1.04 -11.39
N PRO A 161 8.75 -0.62 -11.88
CA PRO A 161 9.63 -1.53 -12.60
C PRO A 161 10.06 -2.66 -11.67
N THR A 162 10.25 -3.86 -12.22
CA THR A 162 10.84 -4.97 -11.46
C THR A 162 12.29 -4.63 -11.13
N PRO A 163 12.66 -4.50 -9.85
CA PRO A 163 14.04 -4.20 -9.48
C PRO A 163 14.95 -5.40 -9.74
N ALA A 164 16.24 -5.14 -9.95
CA ALA A 164 17.24 -6.20 -10.01
C ALA A 164 17.29 -6.96 -8.66
N ALA A 165 17.35 -8.29 -8.73
CA ALA A 165 17.50 -9.10 -7.52
C ALA A 165 18.93 -8.96 -6.98
N VAL A 166 19.06 -8.59 -5.71
CA VAL A 166 20.33 -8.48 -5.00
C VAL A 166 20.13 -8.97 -3.59
N THR A 167 21.03 -9.76 -3.08
CA THR A 167 20.98 -10.30 -1.70
C THR A 167 21.94 -9.57 -0.76
N SER A 168 22.94 -8.93 -1.31
CA SER A 168 23.93 -8.11 -0.57
C SER A 168 24.77 -7.31 -1.56
N CYS A 169 25.35 -6.27 -1.14
CA CYS A 169 26.40 -5.52 -1.80
C CYS A 169 27.71 -5.72 -1.06
#